data_a4fcae43284141dc4eaa7ebf7ce6ecda
#
_entry.id   a4fcae43284141dc4eaa7ebf7ce6ecda
#
_cell.length_a   1.000
_cell.length_b   1.000
_cell.length_c   1.000
_cell.angle_alpha   90.00
_cell.angle_beta   90.00
_cell.angle_gamma   90.00
#
_symmetry.space_group_name_H-M   'P 1'
#
loop_
_entity.id
_entity.type
_entity.pdbx_description
1 polymer ?
#
loop_
_entity_poly.entity_id
_entity_poly.type
_entity_poly.pdbx_seq_one_letter_code
_entity_poly.pdbx_strand_id
1 'polypeptide(L)'
;MIMFDNIRIQIITVGLLAISISSIMGCSILSNPIDQTPITTYPTPNETGHLNTSSITVGANHYPIDIYNDDKRFDIDNVQISSLQKGPVIINFWAAMCPPCRTEMPELQNFHNEYHHQVTIIGIDVGKQTGLGTKEEAIKLMQTLDLHYPVGSLVDPKAFKLFNVLTMPTTIFVDSNGDIFRRWTGAINYETLSVITNLMLSYEDK
;
A
#
# COMPACT_ATOMS: atom_id res chain seq x y z
N MET A 1 26.18 -6.14 66.12
CA MET A 1 25.44 -5.80 67.34
C MET A 1 24.00 -5.55 66.86
N ILE A 2 23.21 -6.60 66.88
CA ILE A 2 22.00 -6.80 67.69
C ILE A 2 20.90 -5.84 67.20
N MET A 3 19.70 -6.23 66.73
CA MET A 3 18.76 -7.19 67.33
C MET A 3 17.68 -7.57 66.37
N PHE A 4 17.29 -8.79 66.37
CA PHE A 4 16.05 -9.38 65.91
C PHE A 4 14.83 -8.75 66.58
N ASP A 5 13.72 -8.65 65.93
CA ASP A 5 12.45 -8.99 66.57
C ASP A 5 11.38 -9.41 65.57
N ASN A 6 10.98 -10.63 65.78
CA ASN A 6 9.77 -11.29 65.36
C ASN A 6 8.54 -10.58 65.88
N ILE A 7 7.44 -10.60 65.17
CA ILE A 7 6.09 -10.72 65.74
C ILE A 7 5.11 -11.17 64.66
N ARG A 8 4.76 -12.42 64.67
CA ARG A 8 3.47 -13.05 64.98
C ARG A 8 2.41 -12.99 63.90
N ILE A 9 2.26 -14.17 63.33
CA ILE A 9 1.08 -14.77 62.79
C ILE A 9 -0.14 -14.62 63.75
N GLN A 10 -1.22 -14.07 63.29
CA GLN A 10 -2.52 -14.34 63.89
C GLN A 10 -3.49 -14.87 62.82
N ILE A 11 -3.74 -16.13 62.92
CA ILE A 11 -4.85 -16.86 62.33
C ILE A 11 -6.08 -16.50 63.14
N ILE A 12 -7.10 -15.98 62.51
CA ILE A 12 -8.46 -15.97 63.06
C ILE A 12 -9.37 -16.64 62.03
N THR A 13 -9.63 -17.89 62.36
CA THR A 13 -10.75 -18.68 61.90
C THR A 13 -12.03 -18.19 62.55
N VAL A 14 -13.14 -18.46 61.87
CA VAL A 14 -14.53 -18.61 62.30
C VAL A 14 -15.48 -17.59 61.72
N GLY A 15 -16.43 -18.11 61.01
CA GLY A 15 -17.71 -17.47 60.69
C GLY A 15 -18.36 -17.99 59.44
N LEU A 16 -18.77 -19.25 59.42
CA LEU A 16 -19.83 -19.74 58.55
C LEU A 16 -21.12 -18.94 58.82
N LEU A 17 -21.62 -18.27 57.86
CA LEU A 17 -23.04 -18.02 57.77
C LEU A 17 -23.49 -18.10 56.30
N ALA A 18 -24.18 -19.14 56.04
CA ALA A 18 -24.97 -19.33 54.82
C ALA A 18 -26.13 -18.33 54.82
N ILE A 19 -26.22 -17.51 53.80
CA ILE A 19 -27.47 -16.89 53.40
C ILE A 19 -27.60 -17.17 51.89
N SER A 20 -28.51 -18.07 51.65
CA SER A 20 -29.06 -18.43 50.37
C SER A 20 -30.02 -17.33 49.89
N ILE A 21 -30.14 -17.29 48.57
CA ILE A 21 -31.33 -16.97 47.79
C ILE A 21 -31.41 -15.58 47.19
N SER A 22 -31.37 -15.66 45.89
CA SER A 22 -32.27 -15.08 44.89
C SER A 22 -31.92 -13.72 44.32
N SER A 23 -31.70 -13.77 43.18
CA SER A 23 -32.33 -13.21 42.00
C SER A 23 -31.30 -12.87 40.96
N ILE A 24 -31.16 -13.77 40.17
CA ILE A 24 -30.91 -13.77 38.75
C ILE A 24 -31.55 -12.52 38.13
N MET A 25 -30.76 -11.57 37.82
CA MET A 25 -31.08 -10.70 36.75
C MET A 25 -29.92 -10.79 35.80
N GLY A 26 -30.07 -11.70 34.87
CA GLY A 26 -29.14 -11.94 33.77
C GLY A 26 -28.99 -10.68 32.95
N CYS A 27 -27.91 -9.99 33.16
CA CYS A 27 -27.38 -9.11 32.14
C CYS A 27 -26.77 -10.04 31.12
N SER A 28 -27.54 -10.44 30.14
CA SER A 28 -27.00 -10.99 28.90
C SER A 28 -26.18 -9.89 28.28
N ILE A 29 -24.90 -9.92 28.55
CA ILE A 29 -23.93 -9.29 27.69
C ILE A 29 -24.09 -10.04 26.37
N LEU A 30 -24.89 -9.46 25.47
CA LEU A 30 -24.78 -9.75 24.05
C LEU A 30 -23.35 -9.46 23.67
N SER A 31 -22.47 -10.44 23.87
CA SER A 31 -21.27 -10.55 23.08
C SER A 31 -21.76 -10.74 21.65
N ASN A 32 -21.89 -9.63 20.92
CA ASN A 32 -21.90 -9.72 19.49
C ASN A 32 -20.65 -10.52 19.16
N PRO A 33 -20.75 -11.68 18.53
CA PRO A 33 -19.58 -12.25 17.89
C PRO A 33 -19.09 -11.15 16.98
N ILE A 34 -17.85 -10.68 17.19
CA ILE A 34 -17.11 -9.95 16.19
C ILE A 34 -17.27 -10.83 14.97
N ASP A 35 -18.04 -10.32 14.02
CA ASP A 35 -18.19 -10.93 12.72
C ASP A 35 -16.79 -11.05 12.14
N GLN A 36 -16.17 -12.19 12.38
CA GLN A 36 -15.01 -12.64 11.65
C GLN A 36 -15.53 -13.09 10.27
N THR A 37 -16.14 -12.16 9.55
CA THR A 37 -16.16 -12.33 8.12
C THR A 37 -14.72 -12.42 7.70
N PRO A 38 -14.26 -13.56 7.19
CA PRO A 38 -12.94 -13.64 6.60
C PRO A 38 -12.90 -12.52 5.56
N ILE A 39 -11.88 -11.71 5.66
CA ILE A 39 -11.60 -10.61 4.74
C ILE A 39 -11.86 -11.18 3.36
N THR A 40 -12.98 -10.80 2.90
CA THR A 40 -13.66 -11.07 1.66
C THR A 40 -12.68 -11.50 0.59
N THR A 41 -12.86 -12.73 0.17
CA THR A 41 -12.57 -13.23 -1.16
C THR A 41 -12.25 -12.07 -2.10
N TYR A 42 -10.97 -11.83 -2.32
CA TYR A 42 -10.52 -11.13 -3.51
C TYR A 42 -11.22 -11.82 -4.67
N PRO A 43 -11.89 -11.11 -5.59
CA PRO A 43 -12.45 -11.76 -6.74
C PRO A 43 -11.33 -12.56 -7.39
N THR A 44 -11.46 -13.89 -7.34
CA THR A 44 -10.57 -14.78 -8.06
C THR A 44 -10.63 -14.33 -9.51
N PRO A 45 -9.49 -14.13 -10.18
CA PRO A 45 -9.50 -13.94 -11.62
C PRO A 45 -10.32 -15.10 -12.22
N ASN A 46 -11.20 -14.81 -13.18
CA ASN A 46 -11.83 -15.85 -13.98
C ASN A 46 -10.69 -16.73 -14.54
N GLU A 47 -10.96 -17.97 -14.87
CA GLU A 47 -9.98 -18.92 -15.42
C GLU A 47 -9.20 -18.40 -16.65
N THR A 48 -9.54 -17.23 -17.19
CA THR A 48 -8.84 -16.53 -18.28
C THR A 48 -7.95 -15.38 -17.80
N GLY A 49 -7.83 -15.12 -16.47
CA GLY A 49 -6.91 -14.11 -15.91
C GLY A 49 -7.18 -12.64 -16.25
N HIS A 50 -8.08 -12.36 -17.17
CA HIS A 50 -8.37 -11.01 -17.62
C HIS A 50 -9.65 -10.48 -16.98
N LEU A 51 -9.50 -9.44 -16.15
CA LEU A 51 -10.64 -8.57 -15.87
C LEU A 51 -11.04 -7.93 -17.20
N ASN A 52 -12.30 -8.12 -17.62
CA ASN A 52 -12.91 -7.42 -18.75
C ASN A 52 -13.05 -5.92 -18.42
N THR A 53 -11.93 -5.27 -18.31
CA THR A 53 -11.83 -3.81 -18.31
C THR A 53 -11.38 -3.48 -19.72
N SER A 54 -12.12 -2.64 -20.44
CA SER A 54 -11.77 -2.11 -21.77
C SER A 54 -10.27 -1.83 -21.77
N SER A 55 -9.52 -2.66 -22.48
CA SER A 55 -8.07 -2.81 -22.37
C SER A 55 -7.36 -1.48 -22.58
N ILE A 56 -6.99 -0.82 -21.50
CA ILE A 56 -5.94 0.18 -21.56
C ILE A 56 -4.65 -0.63 -21.46
N THR A 57 -4.12 -1.04 -22.61
CA THR A 57 -2.78 -1.62 -22.67
C THR A 57 -1.79 -0.47 -22.44
N VAL A 58 -1.24 -0.39 -21.24
CA VAL A 58 -0.27 0.66 -20.87
C VAL A 58 0.95 0.59 -21.78
N GLY A 59 1.31 -0.63 -22.23
CA GLY A 59 2.48 -0.87 -23.05
C GLY A 59 2.41 -0.38 -24.50
N ALA A 60 1.23 -0.19 -25.06
CA ALA A 60 1.05 0.25 -26.45
C ALA A 60 1.10 1.78 -26.63
N ASN A 61 0.99 2.54 -25.53
CA ASN A 61 0.91 3.99 -25.59
C ASN A 61 2.16 4.65 -25.01
N HIS A 62 2.61 5.68 -25.73
CA HIS A 62 3.74 6.52 -25.34
C HIS A 62 3.29 7.52 -24.27
N TYR A 63 3.75 7.30 -23.02
CA TYR A 63 3.54 8.23 -21.91
C TYR A 63 4.90 8.77 -21.46
N PRO A 64 5.41 9.86 -22.06
CA PRO A 64 6.66 10.46 -21.65
C PRO A 64 6.56 11.02 -20.24
N ILE A 65 7.63 10.80 -19.46
CA ILE A 65 7.73 11.17 -18.05
C ILE A 65 8.89 12.14 -17.88
N ASP A 66 8.62 13.25 -17.22
CA ASP A 66 9.63 14.18 -16.71
C ASP A 66 10.11 13.64 -15.35
N ILE A 67 11.25 12.94 -15.33
CA ILE A 67 11.82 12.33 -14.12
C ILE A 67 12.41 13.42 -13.22
N TYR A 68 12.20 13.29 -11.90
CA TYR A 68 12.64 14.26 -10.90
C TYR A 68 13.96 13.89 -10.22
N ASN A 69 14.19 12.59 -10.02
CA ASN A 69 15.43 12.09 -9.45
C ASN A 69 16.41 11.73 -10.57
N ASP A 70 17.68 12.12 -10.36
CA ASP A 70 18.79 11.86 -11.29
C ASP A 70 19.19 10.38 -11.22
N ASP A 71 18.26 9.50 -11.63
CA ASP A 71 18.54 8.07 -11.72
C ASP A 71 19.16 7.78 -13.08
N LYS A 72 20.49 7.64 -13.11
CA LYS A 72 21.28 7.33 -14.31
C LYS A 72 20.90 6.04 -15.03
N ARG A 73 20.01 5.22 -14.43
CA ARG A 73 19.45 4.01 -15.06
C ARG A 73 18.40 4.35 -16.12
N PHE A 74 17.87 5.57 -16.08
CA PHE A 74 16.90 6.06 -17.05
C PHE A 74 17.57 7.15 -17.89
N ASP A 75 17.57 6.97 -19.21
CA ASP A 75 17.94 8.03 -20.14
C ASP A 75 16.90 9.15 -20.02
N ILE A 76 17.28 10.24 -19.37
CA ILE A 76 16.39 11.30 -18.87
C ILE A 76 15.60 11.96 -20.02
N ASP A 77 16.13 11.93 -21.23
CA ASP A 77 15.51 12.63 -22.38
C ASP A 77 14.35 11.85 -23.02
N ASN A 78 14.16 10.56 -22.69
CA ASN A 78 13.16 9.69 -23.35
C ASN A 78 12.52 8.63 -22.44
N VAL A 79 12.42 8.88 -21.13
CA VAL A 79 11.74 7.92 -20.25
C VAL A 79 10.25 7.89 -20.57
N GLN A 80 9.78 6.72 -20.93
CA GLN A 80 8.38 6.45 -21.19
C GLN A 80 7.98 5.25 -20.31
N ILE A 81 6.72 5.19 -19.93
CA ILE A 81 6.24 4.02 -19.17
C ILE A 81 6.55 2.74 -19.96
N SER A 82 6.39 2.76 -21.27
CA SER A 82 6.73 1.61 -22.14
C SER A 82 8.22 1.25 -22.17
N SER A 83 9.14 2.21 -21.98
CA SER A 83 10.58 1.91 -21.92
C SER A 83 11.03 1.32 -20.58
N LEU A 84 10.20 1.44 -19.55
CA LEU A 84 10.40 0.77 -18.26
C LEU A 84 10.01 -0.71 -18.32
N GLN A 85 9.29 -1.11 -19.36
CA GLN A 85 8.75 -2.47 -19.55
C GLN A 85 9.81 -3.44 -20.13
N LYS A 86 10.91 -3.61 -19.41
CA LYS A 86 11.71 -4.84 -19.56
C LYS A 86 11.15 -5.99 -18.69
N GLY A 87 9.96 -5.79 -18.10
CA GLY A 87 9.26 -6.67 -17.17
C GLY A 87 8.05 -5.96 -16.57
N PRO A 88 7.46 -6.51 -15.51
CA PRO A 88 6.32 -5.91 -14.84
C PRO A 88 6.62 -4.53 -14.25
N VAL A 89 5.59 -3.67 -14.24
CA VAL A 89 5.72 -2.29 -13.75
C VAL A 89 4.61 -1.98 -12.73
N ILE A 90 4.98 -1.33 -11.64
CA ILE A 90 4.05 -0.80 -10.65
C ILE A 90 4.04 0.73 -10.78
N ILE A 91 2.89 1.30 -11.09
CA ILE A 91 2.70 2.73 -11.28
C ILE A 91 1.91 3.26 -10.08
N ASN A 92 2.53 4.11 -9.28
CA ASN A 92 1.88 4.74 -8.13
C ASN A 92 1.58 6.21 -8.44
N PHE A 93 0.31 6.59 -8.42
CA PHE A 93 -0.15 7.97 -8.59
C PHE A 93 -0.30 8.65 -7.24
N TRP A 94 0.38 9.78 -7.05
CA TRP A 94 0.48 10.48 -5.78
C TRP A 94 0.55 12.00 -5.94
N ALA A 95 0.53 12.74 -4.83
CA ALA A 95 0.78 14.18 -4.81
C ALA A 95 1.42 14.60 -3.48
N ALA A 96 2.23 15.66 -3.50
CA ALA A 96 3.01 16.10 -2.33
C ALA A 96 2.16 16.49 -1.12
N MET A 97 0.97 17.07 -1.34
CA MET A 97 0.07 17.50 -0.29
C MET A 97 -1.03 16.46 0.04
N CYS A 98 -0.94 15.25 -0.48
CA CYS A 98 -1.86 14.15 -0.21
C CYS A 98 -1.39 13.37 1.03
N PRO A 99 -2.06 13.45 2.19
CA PRO A 99 -1.58 12.81 3.42
C PRO A 99 -1.43 11.29 3.31
N PRO A 100 -2.41 10.51 2.79
CA PRO A 100 -2.24 9.07 2.65
C PRO A 100 -1.12 8.69 1.65
N CYS A 101 -0.88 9.51 0.61
CA CYS A 101 0.24 9.28 -0.30
C CYS A 101 1.60 9.36 0.43
N ARG A 102 1.75 10.34 1.30
CA ARG A 102 2.98 10.52 2.08
C ARG A 102 3.23 9.37 3.05
N THR A 103 2.17 8.76 3.56
CA THR A 103 2.25 7.63 4.50
C THR A 103 2.74 6.37 3.81
N GLU A 104 2.35 6.12 2.55
CA GLU A 104 2.75 4.90 1.83
C GLU A 104 4.16 4.97 1.21
N MET A 105 4.71 6.17 0.98
CA MET A 105 5.99 6.32 0.28
C MET A 105 7.17 5.57 0.92
N PRO A 106 7.33 5.52 2.24
CA PRO A 106 8.36 4.68 2.88
C PRO A 106 8.14 3.18 2.61
N GLU A 107 6.89 2.73 2.51
CA GLU A 107 6.55 1.35 2.18
C GLU A 107 6.94 1.00 0.74
N LEU A 108 6.66 1.93 -0.19
CA LEU A 108 7.09 1.81 -1.58
C LEU A 108 8.61 1.79 -1.71
N GLN A 109 9.33 2.58 -0.90
CA GLN A 109 10.80 2.58 -0.88
C GLN A 109 11.36 1.26 -0.35
N ASN A 110 10.80 0.73 0.74
CA ASN A 110 11.18 -0.56 1.29
C ASN A 110 10.93 -1.68 0.27
N PHE A 111 9.78 -1.64 -0.40
CA PHE A 111 9.45 -2.57 -1.47
C PHE A 111 10.43 -2.45 -2.64
N HIS A 112 10.77 -1.25 -3.09
CA HIS A 112 11.75 -1.02 -4.14
C HIS A 112 13.11 -1.63 -3.80
N ASN A 113 13.60 -1.45 -2.57
CA ASN A 113 14.89 -1.98 -2.14
C ASN A 113 15.00 -3.51 -2.33
N GLU A 114 13.90 -4.22 -2.17
CA GLU A 114 13.87 -5.68 -2.27
C GLU A 114 13.52 -6.19 -3.68
N TYR A 115 12.54 -5.55 -4.33
CA TYR A 115 11.94 -6.08 -5.58
C TYR A 115 12.48 -5.45 -6.87
N HIS A 116 13.37 -4.45 -6.82
CA HIS A 116 13.81 -3.70 -8.02
C HIS A 116 14.47 -4.55 -9.11
N HIS A 117 14.90 -5.78 -8.80
CA HIS A 117 15.43 -6.75 -9.77
C HIS A 117 14.35 -7.51 -10.53
N GLN A 118 13.13 -7.55 -10.02
CA GLN A 118 12.01 -8.32 -10.55
C GLN A 118 10.94 -7.45 -11.18
N VAL A 119 10.72 -6.26 -10.63
CA VAL A 119 9.67 -5.32 -11.04
C VAL A 119 10.16 -3.90 -10.95
N THR A 120 9.77 -3.08 -11.90
CA THR A 120 10.02 -1.64 -11.85
C THR A 120 8.88 -0.95 -11.14
N ILE A 121 9.16 -0.15 -10.10
CA ILE A 121 8.20 0.76 -9.51
C ILE A 121 8.47 2.18 -9.99
N ILE A 122 7.41 2.94 -10.26
CA ILE A 122 7.49 4.36 -10.62
C ILE A 122 6.40 5.17 -9.92
N GLY A 123 6.79 6.29 -9.32
CA GLY A 123 5.87 7.27 -8.75
C GLY A 123 5.52 8.35 -9.79
N ILE A 124 4.24 8.57 -10.06
CA ILE A 124 3.75 9.63 -10.93
C ILE A 124 3.12 10.73 -10.08
N ASP A 125 3.81 11.86 -9.99
CA ASP A 125 3.28 13.06 -9.34
C ASP A 125 2.19 13.69 -10.20
N VAL A 126 1.01 13.81 -9.62
CA VAL A 126 -0.16 14.46 -10.21
C VAL A 126 -0.63 15.68 -9.40
N GLY A 127 0.26 16.20 -8.55
CA GLY A 127 -0.04 17.35 -7.69
C GLY A 127 -0.51 18.56 -8.47
N LYS A 128 0.14 18.89 -9.59
CA LYS A 128 -0.26 19.99 -10.46
C LYS A 128 -1.65 19.80 -11.06
N GLN A 129 -1.98 18.57 -11.48
CA GLN A 129 -3.26 18.24 -12.13
C GLN A 129 -4.42 18.25 -11.13
N THR A 130 -4.15 17.98 -9.87
CA THR A 130 -5.13 17.83 -8.80
C THR A 130 -5.19 19.03 -7.85
N GLY A 131 -4.25 19.98 -7.97
CA GLY A 131 -4.10 21.09 -7.05
C GLY A 131 -3.53 20.69 -5.68
N LEU A 132 -2.92 19.50 -5.57
CA LEU A 132 -2.37 18.96 -4.34
C LEU A 132 -0.83 19.03 -4.28
N GLY A 133 -0.25 20.02 -4.88
CA GLY A 133 1.17 20.32 -4.78
C GLY A 133 1.81 20.75 -6.10
N THR A 134 3.04 21.26 -5.98
CA THR A 134 3.90 21.65 -7.10
C THR A 134 5.03 20.64 -7.27
N LYS A 135 5.75 20.71 -8.40
CA LYS A 135 6.95 19.91 -8.66
C LYS A 135 8.01 20.11 -7.57
N GLU A 136 8.20 21.37 -7.12
CA GLU A 136 9.18 21.72 -6.10
C GLU A 136 8.83 21.09 -4.74
N GLU A 137 7.55 21.08 -4.38
CA GLU A 137 7.06 20.40 -3.16
C GLU A 137 7.20 18.89 -3.27
N ALA A 138 6.97 18.31 -4.45
CA ALA A 138 7.17 16.90 -4.71
C ALA A 138 8.65 16.52 -4.55
N ILE A 139 9.57 17.25 -5.18
CA ILE A 139 11.02 17.03 -5.08
C ILE A 139 11.50 17.16 -3.63
N LYS A 140 11.01 18.18 -2.90
CA LYS A 140 11.35 18.37 -1.49
C LYS A 140 10.88 17.20 -0.62
N LEU A 141 9.67 16.68 -0.88
CA LEU A 141 9.14 15.53 -0.16
C LEU A 141 9.98 14.28 -0.43
N MET A 142 10.33 14.01 -1.70
CA MET A 142 11.19 12.89 -2.08
C MET A 142 12.54 12.94 -1.36
N GLN A 143 13.18 14.11 -1.32
CA GLN A 143 14.43 14.31 -0.59
C GLN A 143 14.28 14.09 0.93
N THR A 144 13.17 14.56 1.50
CA THR A 144 12.88 14.41 2.93
C THR A 144 12.67 12.93 3.32
N LEU A 145 12.06 12.15 2.43
CA LEU A 145 11.79 10.73 2.64
C LEU A 145 12.88 9.80 2.10
N ASP A 146 13.95 10.36 1.52
CA ASP A 146 15.08 9.63 0.94
C ASP A 146 14.63 8.57 -0.09
N LEU A 147 13.78 9.00 -1.04
CA LEU A 147 13.23 8.11 -2.06
C LEU A 147 14.22 7.90 -3.21
N HIS A 148 14.46 6.65 -3.55
CA HIS A 148 15.39 6.23 -4.59
C HIS A 148 14.74 5.54 -5.79
N TYR A 149 13.46 5.12 -5.68
CA TYR A 149 12.74 4.62 -6.85
C TYR A 149 12.43 5.78 -7.82
N PRO A 150 12.24 5.49 -9.12
CA PRO A 150 11.92 6.51 -10.11
C PRO A 150 10.67 7.30 -9.77
N VAL A 151 10.74 8.61 -9.81
CA VAL A 151 9.61 9.51 -9.61
C VAL A 151 9.64 10.61 -10.65
N GLY A 152 8.48 10.94 -11.19
CA GLY A 152 8.34 12.01 -12.19
C GLY A 152 6.89 12.42 -12.39
N SER A 153 6.64 13.25 -13.38
CA SER A 153 5.29 13.61 -13.83
C SER A 153 5.09 13.30 -15.29
N LEU A 154 3.83 13.08 -15.69
CA LEU A 154 3.49 12.95 -17.10
C LEU A 154 3.71 14.26 -17.82
N VAL A 155 4.44 14.21 -18.96
CA VAL A 155 4.69 15.39 -19.80
C VAL A 155 3.37 15.92 -20.37
N ASP A 156 2.49 15.04 -20.84
CA ASP A 156 1.12 15.41 -21.19
C ASP A 156 0.18 15.26 -20.00
N PRO A 157 -0.31 16.35 -19.40
CA PRO A 157 -1.24 16.28 -18.28
C PRO A 157 -2.57 15.58 -18.61
N LYS A 158 -2.94 15.51 -19.91
CA LYS A 158 -4.17 14.83 -20.33
C LYS A 158 -4.04 13.32 -20.23
N ALA A 159 -2.81 12.78 -20.31
CA ALA A 159 -2.56 11.35 -20.19
C ALA A 159 -3.00 10.80 -18.82
N PHE A 160 -2.99 11.62 -17.76
CA PHE A 160 -3.50 11.24 -16.44
C PHE A 160 -4.93 10.70 -16.49
N LYS A 161 -5.80 11.29 -17.32
CA LYS A 161 -7.21 10.85 -17.45
C LYS A 161 -7.33 9.44 -18.02
N LEU A 162 -6.35 9.01 -18.83
CA LEU A 162 -6.36 7.69 -19.45
C LEU A 162 -6.14 6.58 -18.44
N PHE A 163 -5.44 6.90 -17.34
CA PHE A 163 -5.23 5.96 -16.24
C PHE A 163 -6.46 5.81 -15.33
N ASN A 164 -7.52 6.59 -15.56
CA ASN A 164 -8.77 6.55 -14.78
C ASN A 164 -8.53 6.57 -13.27
N VAL A 165 -7.64 7.46 -12.82
CA VAL A 165 -7.33 7.67 -11.40
C VAL A 165 -8.38 8.59 -10.82
N LEU A 166 -9.29 8.04 -10.01
CA LEU A 166 -10.41 8.79 -9.41
C LEU A 166 -10.09 9.34 -8.03
N THR A 167 -9.19 8.67 -7.32
CA THR A 167 -8.75 9.06 -5.96
C THR A 167 -7.26 8.80 -5.80
N MET A 168 -6.66 9.42 -4.79
CA MET A 168 -5.25 9.25 -4.47
C MET A 168 -5.04 8.77 -3.03
N PRO A 169 -4.02 7.94 -2.86
CA PRO A 169 -3.17 7.35 -3.88
C PRO A 169 -3.89 6.26 -4.67
N THR A 170 -3.39 5.96 -5.86
CA THR A 170 -3.79 4.78 -6.64
C THR A 170 -2.56 4.10 -7.19
N THR A 171 -2.46 2.79 -6.99
CA THR A 171 -1.36 1.96 -7.48
C THR A 171 -1.88 1.00 -8.55
N ILE A 172 -1.23 0.97 -9.72
CA ILE A 172 -1.57 0.12 -10.85
C ILE A 172 -0.43 -0.87 -11.06
N PHE A 173 -0.75 -2.14 -11.04
CA PHE A 173 0.17 -3.24 -11.34
C PHE A 173 -0.02 -3.61 -12.81
N VAL A 174 1.04 -3.57 -13.58
CA VAL A 174 1.08 -3.85 -15.02
C VAL A 174 2.01 -5.03 -15.25
N ASP A 175 1.54 -6.05 -15.94
CA ASP A 175 2.32 -7.23 -16.25
C ASP A 175 3.35 -6.99 -17.38
N SER A 176 4.17 -7.98 -17.69
CA SER A 176 5.20 -7.88 -18.74
C SER A 176 4.62 -7.70 -20.15
N ASN A 177 3.34 -8.02 -20.37
CA ASN A 177 2.64 -7.77 -21.63
C ASN A 177 2.14 -6.33 -21.75
N GLY A 178 2.18 -5.56 -20.66
CA GLY A 178 1.65 -4.21 -20.57
C GLY A 178 0.17 -4.16 -20.20
N ASP A 179 -0.42 -5.27 -19.80
CA ASP A 179 -1.81 -5.34 -19.37
C ASP A 179 -1.94 -5.01 -17.88
N ILE A 180 -3.06 -4.36 -17.50
CA ILE A 180 -3.31 -4.05 -16.09
C ILE A 180 -3.71 -5.34 -15.36
N PHE A 181 -2.81 -5.85 -14.54
CA PHE A 181 -3.05 -6.99 -13.67
C PHE A 181 -3.96 -6.64 -12.49
N ARG A 182 -3.68 -5.52 -11.83
CA ARG A 182 -4.44 -5.08 -10.65
C ARG A 182 -4.40 -3.55 -10.51
N ARG A 183 -5.48 -3.02 -9.95
CA ARG A 183 -5.56 -1.63 -9.48
C ARG A 183 -5.87 -1.65 -7.99
N TRP A 184 -5.10 -0.89 -7.22
CA TRP A 184 -5.32 -0.65 -5.80
C TRP A 184 -5.63 0.81 -5.57
N THR A 185 -6.67 1.12 -4.80
CA THR A 185 -7.08 2.48 -4.47
C THR A 185 -6.95 2.71 -2.97
N GLY A 186 -6.35 3.83 -2.58
CA GLY A 186 -5.96 4.14 -1.21
C GLY A 186 -4.53 3.75 -0.91
N ALA A 187 -4.05 4.12 0.29
CA ALA A 187 -2.69 3.83 0.72
C ALA A 187 -2.43 2.32 0.71
N ILE A 188 -1.24 1.94 0.27
CA ILE A 188 -0.78 0.56 0.17
C ILE A 188 0.45 0.37 1.06
N ASN A 189 0.52 -0.75 1.76
CA ASN A 189 1.67 -1.10 2.57
C ASN A 189 2.56 -2.14 1.86
N TYR A 190 3.74 -2.35 2.40
CA TYR A 190 4.74 -3.30 1.87
C TYR A 190 4.16 -4.71 1.70
N GLU A 191 3.42 -5.23 2.69
CA GLU A 191 2.86 -6.58 2.65
C GLU A 191 1.88 -6.75 1.48
N THR A 192 0.97 -5.80 1.30
CA THR A 192 0.00 -5.82 0.20
C THR A 192 0.70 -5.70 -1.15
N LEU A 193 1.71 -4.81 -1.28
CA LEU A 193 2.55 -4.69 -2.47
C LEU A 193 3.18 -6.04 -2.81
N SER A 194 3.82 -6.68 -1.84
CA SER A 194 4.52 -7.96 -2.03
C SER A 194 3.57 -9.07 -2.43
N VAL A 195 2.40 -9.18 -1.78
CA VAL A 195 1.40 -10.21 -2.11
C VAL A 195 0.90 -10.05 -3.55
N ILE A 196 0.52 -8.84 -3.96
CA ILE A 196 -0.02 -8.60 -5.31
C ILE A 196 1.08 -8.82 -6.35
N THR A 197 2.30 -8.37 -6.09
CA THR A 197 3.44 -8.55 -7.00
C THR A 197 3.80 -10.02 -7.19
N ASN A 198 3.94 -10.78 -6.09
CA ASN A 198 4.25 -12.20 -6.18
C ASN A 198 3.15 -12.96 -6.92
N LEU A 199 1.89 -12.58 -6.72
CA LEU A 199 0.79 -13.14 -7.50
C LEU A 199 0.94 -12.83 -8.99
N MET A 200 1.21 -11.57 -9.36
CA MET A 200 1.42 -11.14 -10.75
C MET A 200 2.57 -11.94 -11.40
N LEU A 201 3.73 -12.01 -10.74
CA LEU A 201 4.89 -12.77 -11.23
C LEU A 201 4.58 -14.25 -11.44
N SER A 202 3.80 -14.86 -10.56
CA SER A 202 3.40 -16.28 -10.70
C SER A 202 2.52 -16.59 -11.91
N TYR A 203 1.88 -15.57 -12.49
CA TYR A 203 1.11 -15.72 -13.73
C TYR A 203 1.98 -15.57 -14.98
N GLU A 204 3.14 -14.93 -14.89
CA GLU A 204 4.06 -14.72 -16.01
C GLU A 204 4.91 -15.96 -16.31
N ASP A 205 5.12 -16.82 -15.30
CA ASP A 205 5.91 -18.05 -15.42
C ASP A 205 5.14 -19.22 -16.07
N LYS A 206 3.88 -19.00 -16.51
CA LYS A 206 3.01 -20.02 -17.12
C LYS A 206 2.86 -19.84 -18.61
#